data_8630bd78c3ca59ce94d7cf13f395359b
#
_entry.id   8630bd78c3ca59ce94d7cf13f395359b
#
_cell.length_a   1.000
_cell.length_b   1.000
_cell.length_c   1.000
_cell.angle_alpha   90.00
_cell.angle_beta   90.00
_cell.angle_gamma   90.00
#
_symmetry.space_group_name_H-M   'P 1'
#
loop_
_entity.id
_entity.type
_entity.pdbx_description
1 polymer ?
#
loop_
_entity_poly.entity_id
_entity_poly.type
_entity_poly.pdbx_seq_one_letter_code
_entity_poly.pdbx_strand_id
1 'polypeptide(L)'
;IDKLMHDIKKIRNDPKNFDQQLKKRLINPLSSKILKIDTKRRKKIEKIETLKSSLNILSKNFGINKSSGESLDIKSFKEEIKNKKKLISKLETEIHKIESDLNTILENIPNACSFEVPFGSNEQDNVEIYKWGVIEKKTFTHKHHFEVPAAMGLDFKSAAKISGSRFSILQGGIATLHRAISQFMIDKHIIDHKLKEVSVPVLVKEEIMYGT
;
A
#
# COMPACT_ATOMS: atom_id res chain seq x y z
N ILE A 1 -1.11 -7.17 8.81
CA ILE A 1 -0.58 -5.88 8.34
C ILE A 1 -1.60 -5.36 7.35
N ASP A 2 -2.27 -4.25 7.69
CA ASP A 2 -3.17 -3.58 6.75
C ASP A 2 -2.31 -3.07 5.57
N LYS A 3 -2.39 -3.76 4.44
CA LYS A 3 -1.62 -3.48 3.22
C LYS A 3 -2.03 -2.18 2.50
N LEU A 4 -3.11 -1.54 2.94
CA LEU A 4 -3.69 -0.39 2.25
C LEU A 4 -3.43 0.91 3.01
N MET A 5 -3.00 1.93 2.30
CA MET A 5 -2.79 3.29 2.82
C MET A 5 -4.09 3.89 3.39
N HIS A 6 -5.24 3.53 2.81
CA HIS A 6 -6.56 4.00 3.24
C HIS A 6 -7.35 2.89 3.94
N ASP A 7 -7.65 3.09 5.22
CA ASP A 7 -8.56 2.20 5.97
C ASP A 7 -10.01 2.52 5.63
N ILE A 8 -10.71 1.53 5.06
CA ILE A 8 -12.14 1.64 4.72
C ILE A 8 -13.01 1.96 5.95
N LYS A 9 -12.59 1.58 7.16
CA LYS A 9 -13.32 1.91 8.38
C LYS A 9 -13.28 3.42 8.65
N LYS A 10 -12.11 4.06 8.44
CA LYS A 10 -11.96 5.51 8.57
C LYS A 10 -12.81 6.25 7.55
N ILE A 11 -12.81 5.80 6.29
CA ILE A 11 -13.65 6.38 5.23
C ILE A 11 -15.14 6.26 5.57
N ARG A 12 -15.55 5.15 6.15
CA ARG A 12 -16.94 4.89 6.57
C ARG A 12 -17.38 5.79 7.72
N ASN A 13 -16.49 6.02 8.67
CA ASN A 13 -16.78 6.84 9.84
C ASN A 13 -16.85 8.34 9.50
N ASP A 14 -16.02 8.82 8.59
CA ASP A 14 -16.01 10.23 8.18
C ASP A 14 -15.75 10.39 6.66
N PRO A 15 -16.77 10.13 5.84
CA PRO A 15 -16.66 10.26 4.39
C PRO A 15 -16.47 11.70 3.93
N LYS A 16 -16.99 12.69 4.70
CA LYS A 16 -16.87 14.11 4.35
C LYS A 16 -15.42 14.58 4.48
N ASN A 17 -14.75 14.24 5.57
CA ASN A 17 -13.34 14.57 5.76
C ASN A 17 -12.46 13.89 4.70
N PHE A 18 -12.73 12.61 4.40
CA PHE A 18 -12.03 11.92 3.31
C PHE A 18 -12.15 12.67 1.98
N ASP A 19 -13.36 13.06 1.59
CA ASP A 19 -13.59 13.81 0.35
C ASP A 19 -12.96 15.22 0.38
N GLN A 20 -12.90 15.88 1.54
CA GLN A 20 -12.19 17.14 1.71
C GLN A 20 -10.67 16.99 1.51
N GLN A 21 -10.08 15.90 2.01
CA GLN A 21 -8.67 15.60 1.78
C GLN A 21 -8.34 15.34 0.30
N LEU A 22 -9.24 14.66 -0.41
CA LEU A 22 -9.11 14.48 -1.86
C LEU A 22 -9.19 15.83 -2.60
N LYS A 23 -10.09 16.69 -2.17
CA LYS A 23 -10.24 18.03 -2.74
C LYS A 23 -8.97 18.87 -2.64
N LYS A 24 -8.20 18.75 -1.55
CA LYS A 24 -6.90 19.42 -1.41
C LYS A 24 -5.91 19.04 -2.52
N ARG A 25 -6.05 17.87 -3.09
CA ARG A 25 -5.25 17.35 -4.22
C ARG A 25 -5.96 17.49 -5.57
N LEU A 26 -7.02 18.29 -5.63
CA LEU A 26 -7.85 18.50 -6.82
C LEU A 26 -8.46 17.20 -7.37
N ILE A 27 -8.67 16.21 -6.50
CA ILE A 27 -9.31 14.94 -6.85
C ILE A 27 -10.80 15.03 -6.52
N ASN A 28 -11.64 14.52 -7.43
CA ASN A 28 -13.08 14.46 -7.21
C ASN A 28 -13.43 13.57 -6.00
N PRO A 29 -14.53 13.87 -5.29
CA PRO A 29 -15.01 13.04 -4.20
C PRO A 29 -15.22 11.58 -4.60
N LEU A 30 -14.69 10.64 -3.82
CA LEU A 30 -14.73 9.20 -4.09
C LEU A 30 -15.41 8.39 -2.99
N SER A 31 -15.71 9.00 -1.83
CA SER A 31 -16.27 8.29 -0.67
C SER A 31 -17.56 7.55 -1.01
N SER A 32 -18.48 8.20 -1.72
CA SER A 32 -19.75 7.60 -2.13
C SER A 32 -19.58 6.35 -3.00
N LYS A 33 -18.64 6.38 -3.96
CA LYS A 33 -18.32 5.25 -4.83
C LYS A 33 -17.72 4.09 -4.01
N ILE A 34 -16.77 4.39 -3.14
CA ILE A 34 -16.08 3.41 -2.29
C ILE A 34 -17.07 2.76 -1.33
N LEU A 35 -17.89 3.54 -0.63
CA LEU A 35 -18.86 3.04 0.33
C LEU A 35 -19.98 2.20 -0.32
N LYS A 36 -20.34 2.52 -1.56
CA LYS A 36 -21.28 1.68 -2.33
C LYS A 36 -20.71 0.28 -2.59
N ILE A 37 -19.42 0.18 -2.92
CA ILE A 37 -18.72 -1.09 -3.13
C ILE A 37 -18.59 -1.85 -1.79
N ASP A 38 -18.16 -1.16 -0.73
CA ASP A 38 -18.04 -1.75 0.62
C ASP A 38 -19.39 -2.26 1.16
N THR A 39 -20.47 -1.54 0.92
CA THR A 39 -21.82 -1.98 1.30
C THR A 39 -22.22 -3.27 0.57
N LYS A 40 -21.91 -3.38 -0.73
CA LYS A 40 -22.15 -4.62 -1.48
C LYS A 40 -21.33 -5.79 -0.92
N ARG A 41 -20.06 -5.53 -0.60
CA ARG A 41 -19.16 -6.51 0.02
C ARG A 41 -19.74 -7.01 1.34
N ARG A 42 -20.09 -6.11 2.26
CA ARG A 42 -20.62 -6.44 3.59
C ARG A 42 -21.92 -7.26 3.52
N LYS A 43 -22.86 -6.89 2.66
CA LYS A 43 -24.10 -7.67 2.45
C LYS A 43 -23.83 -9.11 2.00
N LYS A 44 -22.79 -9.33 1.18
CA LYS A 44 -22.40 -10.69 0.74
C LYS A 44 -21.72 -11.48 1.86
N ILE A 45 -20.88 -10.83 2.67
CA ILE A 45 -20.27 -11.44 3.85
C ILE A 45 -21.37 -11.90 4.83
N GLU A 46 -22.30 -11.02 5.18
CA GLU A 46 -23.44 -11.33 6.05
C GLU A 46 -24.25 -12.52 5.52
N LYS A 47 -24.48 -12.57 4.20
CA LYS A 47 -25.18 -13.71 3.58
C LYS A 47 -24.39 -15.01 3.68
N ILE A 48 -23.07 -14.98 3.56
CA ILE A 48 -22.22 -16.16 3.78
C ILE A 48 -22.28 -16.63 5.23
N GLU A 49 -22.21 -15.71 6.18
CA GLU A 49 -22.28 -16.02 7.61
C GLU A 49 -23.62 -16.69 7.98
N THR A 50 -24.73 -16.15 7.48
CA THR A 50 -26.05 -16.78 7.64
C THR A 50 -26.14 -18.17 7.00
N LEU A 51 -25.57 -18.35 5.81
CA LEU A 51 -25.53 -19.66 5.15
C LEU A 51 -24.64 -20.64 5.92
N LYS A 52 -23.48 -20.22 6.39
CA LYS A 52 -22.58 -21.06 7.21
C LYS A 52 -23.22 -21.46 8.54
N SER A 53 -23.91 -20.52 9.21
CA SER A 53 -24.68 -20.81 10.43
C SER A 53 -25.78 -21.84 10.18
N SER A 54 -26.60 -21.63 9.14
CA SER A 54 -27.66 -22.58 8.78
C SER A 54 -27.10 -23.96 8.40
N LEU A 55 -25.93 -24.02 7.76
CA LEU A 55 -25.26 -25.26 7.40
C LEU A 55 -24.75 -26.01 8.62
N ASN A 56 -24.26 -25.30 9.64
CA ASN A 56 -23.85 -25.88 10.91
C ASN A 56 -25.05 -26.46 11.69
N ILE A 57 -26.18 -25.76 11.73
CA ILE A 57 -27.40 -26.24 12.36
C ILE A 57 -27.92 -27.50 11.65
N LEU A 58 -27.99 -27.48 10.33
CA LEU A 58 -28.38 -28.64 9.53
C LEU A 58 -27.47 -29.83 9.81
N SER A 59 -26.16 -29.63 9.83
CA SER A 59 -25.21 -30.74 10.11
C SER A 59 -25.34 -31.32 11.49
N LYS A 60 -25.62 -30.49 12.51
CA LYS A 60 -25.89 -30.95 13.89
C LYS A 60 -27.19 -31.77 13.96
N ASN A 61 -28.28 -31.28 13.36
CA ASN A 61 -29.57 -31.97 13.34
C ASN A 61 -29.47 -33.33 12.63
N PHE A 62 -28.67 -33.39 11.54
CA PHE A 62 -28.42 -34.65 10.87
C PHE A 62 -27.66 -35.66 11.75
N GLY A 63 -26.68 -35.21 12.53
CA GLY A 63 -25.96 -36.06 13.48
C GLY A 63 -26.89 -36.62 14.57
N ILE A 64 -27.80 -35.79 15.12
CA ILE A 64 -28.73 -36.17 16.16
C ILE A 64 -29.78 -37.15 15.63
N ASN A 65 -30.38 -36.86 14.49
CA ASN A 65 -31.45 -37.72 13.93
C ASN A 65 -30.93 -39.05 13.40
N LYS A 66 -29.66 -39.11 12.96
CA LYS A 66 -29.00 -40.36 12.61
C LYS A 66 -28.77 -41.27 13.82
N SER A 67 -28.60 -40.70 15.01
CA SER A 67 -28.42 -41.48 16.25
C SER A 67 -29.75 -41.91 16.86
N SER A 68 -30.89 -41.25 16.55
CA SER A 68 -32.21 -41.57 17.04
C SER A 68 -33.04 -42.54 16.17
N GLY A 69 -32.47 -43.00 15.04
CA GLY A 69 -33.10 -44.05 14.20
C GLY A 69 -34.30 -43.60 13.37
N GLU A 70 -34.55 -42.28 13.27
CA GLU A 70 -35.62 -41.74 12.44
C GLU A 70 -35.32 -41.87 10.93
N SER A 71 -36.35 -42.25 10.16
CA SER A 71 -36.29 -42.35 8.71
C SER A 71 -36.11 -40.96 8.06
N LEU A 72 -34.89 -40.56 7.85
CA LEU A 72 -34.57 -39.31 7.15
C LEU A 72 -34.44 -39.53 5.64
N ASP A 73 -34.96 -38.59 4.86
CA ASP A 73 -34.63 -38.50 3.45
C ASP A 73 -33.18 -37.98 3.27
N ILE A 74 -32.23 -38.92 3.39
CA ILE A 74 -30.79 -38.66 3.32
C ILE A 74 -30.42 -38.01 1.97
N LYS A 75 -31.18 -38.23 0.90
CA LYS A 75 -30.92 -37.68 -0.41
C LYS A 75 -31.22 -36.18 -0.44
N SER A 76 -32.38 -35.75 0.00
CA SER A 76 -32.77 -34.33 0.02
C SER A 76 -31.87 -33.53 0.94
N PHE A 77 -31.45 -34.09 2.05
CA PHE A 77 -30.54 -33.45 2.99
C PHE A 77 -29.12 -33.23 2.42
N LYS A 78 -28.57 -34.24 1.76
CA LYS A 78 -27.29 -34.13 1.08
C LYS A 78 -27.35 -33.09 -0.06
N GLU A 79 -28.46 -33.01 -0.76
CA GLU A 79 -28.67 -32.07 -1.85
C GLU A 79 -28.75 -30.62 -1.33
N GLU A 80 -29.44 -30.39 -0.21
CA GLU A 80 -29.50 -29.09 0.44
C GLU A 80 -28.12 -28.60 0.90
N ILE A 81 -27.35 -29.49 1.56
CA ILE A 81 -25.96 -29.16 1.96
C ILE A 81 -25.09 -28.84 0.74
N LYS A 82 -25.19 -29.62 -0.33
CA LYS A 82 -24.45 -29.39 -1.59
C LYS A 82 -24.79 -28.05 -2.20
N ASN A 83 -26.09 -27.70 -2.25
CA ASN A 83 -26.56 -26.44 -2.80
C ASN A 83 -26.09 -25.24 -1.98
N LYS A 84 -26.16 -25.31 -0.63
CA LYS A 84 -25.64 -24.25 0.26
C LYS A 84 -24.12 -24.08 0.11
N LYS A 85 -23.35 -25.16 0.04
CA LYS A 85 -21.90 -25.11 -0.20
C LYS A 85 -21.57 -24.46 -1.56
N LYS A 86 -22.30 -24.84 -2.62
CA LYS A 86 -22.13 -24.24 -3.94
C LYS A 86 -22.43 -22.73 -3.94
N LEU A 87 -23.48 -22.33 -3.22
CA LEU A 87 -23.86 -20.92 -3.09
C LEU A 87 -22.79 -20.13 -2.31
N ILE A 88 -22.26 -20.70 -1.21
CA ILE A 88 -21.17 -20.10 -0.43
C ILE A 88 -19.96 -19.90 -1.31
N SER A 89 -19.50 -20.93 -2.03
CA SER A 89 -18.34 -20.83 -2.92
C SER A 89 -18.52 -19.75 -4.00
N LYS A 90 -19.72 -19.66 -4.60
CA LYS A 90 -20.04 -18.60 -5.54
C LYS A 90 -19.95 -17.21 -4.92
N LEU A 91 -20.51 -17.03 -3.73
CA LEU A 91 -20.47 -15.75 -3.03
C LEU A 91 -19.03 -15.38 -2.60
N GLU A 92 -18.20 -16.35 -2.19
CA GLU A 92 -16.79 -16.14 -1.87
C GLU A 92 -16.02 -15.65 -3.10
N THR A 93 -16.23 -16.25 -4.27
CA THR A 93 -15.64 -15.78 -5.53
C THR A 93 -16.07 -14.34 -5.87
N GLU A 94 -17.36 -14.02 -5.68
CA GLU A 94 -17.87 -12.68 -5.92
C GLU A 94 -17.30 -11.65 -4.93
N ILE A 95 -17.08 -12.04 -3.66
CA ILE A 95 -16.42 -11.19 -2.66
C ILE A 95 -14.98 -10.91 -3.04
N HIS A 96 -14.21 -11.91 -3.43
CA HIS A 96 -12.82 -11.72 -3.88
C HIS A 96 -12.73 -10.72 -5.04
N LYS A 97 -13.66 -10.79 -6.00
CA LYS A 97 -13.71 -9.81 -7.09
C LYS A 97 -14.00 -8.39 -6.58
N ILE A 98 -14.97 -8.24 -5.68
CA ILE A 98 -15.33 -6.93 -5.09
C ILE A 98 -14.16 -6.38 -4.27
N GLU A 99 -13.45 -7.22 -3.54
CA GLU A 99 -12.27 -6.84 -2.77
C GLU A 99 -11.12 -6.39 -3.66
N SER A 100 -10.87 -7.10 -4.74
CA SER A 100 -9.89 -6.71 -5.75
C SER A 100 -10.23 -5.35 -6.36
N ASP A 101 -11.48 -5.14 -6.77
CA ASP A 101 -11.94 -3.86 -7.32
C ASP A 101 -11.81 -2.72 -6.30
N LEU A 102 -12.15 -2.98 -5.04
CA LEU A 102 -12.02 -2.00 -3.94
C LEU A 102 -10.56 -1.66 -3.66
N ASN A 103 -9.70 -2.65 -3.59
CA ASN A 103 -8.26 -2.48 -3.36
C ASN A 103 -7.64 -1.67 -4.49
N THR A 104 -7.93 -1.99 -5.75
CA THR A 104 -7.46 -1.23 -6.91
C THR A 104 -7.83 0.26 -6.82
N ILE A 105 -9.03 0.57 -6.33
CA ILE A 105 -9.44 1.97 -6.16
C ILE A 105 -8.63 2.62 -5.02
N LEU A 106 -8.51 1.97 -3.86
CA LEU A 106 -7.84 2.53 -2.69
C LEU A 106 -6.32 2.71 -2.90
N GLU A 107 -5.69 1.82 -3.66
CA GLU A 107 -4.27 1.87 -4.02
C GLU A 107 -3.92 3.06 -4.92
N ASN A 108 -4.84 3.45 -5.79
CA ASN A 108 -4.65 4.57 -6.71
C ASN A 108 -5.02 5.94 -6.11
N ILE A 109 -5.45 5.99 -4.85
CA ILE A 109 -5.76 7.23 -4.16
C ILE A 109 -4.53 7.70 -3.39
N PRO A 110 -4.03 8.92 -3.62
CA PRO A 110 -2.91 9.46 -2.84
C PRO A 110 -3.30 9.65 -1.38
N ASN A 111 -2.31 9.57 -0.48
CA ASN A 111 -2.54 9.70 0.95
C ASN A 111 -3.19 11.05 1.32
N ALA A 112 -3.92 11.04 2.43
CA ALA A 112 -4.49 12.25 3.03
C ALA A 112 -3.39 13.24 3.38
N CYS A 113 -3.59 14.52 3.06
CA CYS A 113 -2.69 15.58 3.46
C CYS A 113 -2.91 15.96 4.93
N SER A 114 -1.86 16.46 5.59
CA SER A 114 -2.04 17.18 6.85
C SER A 114 -2.94 18.40 6.65
N PHE A 115 -3.60 18.85 7.73
CA PHE A 115 -4.50 20.02 7.64
C PHE A 115 -3.74 21.30 7.26
N GLU A 116 -2.46 21.38 7.58
CA GLU A 116 -1.57 22.53 7.29
C GLU A 116 -1.20 22.65 5.81
N VAL A 117 -1.30 21.55 5.05
CA VAL A 117 -0.95 21.55 3.62
C VAL A 117 -1.97 22.41 2.85
N PRO A 118 -1.51 23.42 2.09
CA PRO A 118 -2.37 24.27 1.28
C PRO A 118 -3.01 23.50 0.12
N PHE A 119 -4.02 24.08 -0.47
CA PHE A 119 -4.55 23.59 -1.75
C PHE A 119 -3.54 23.89 -2.86
N GLY A 120 -3.28 22.93 -3.73
CA GLY A 120 -2.36 23.11 -4.82
C GLY A 120 -2.29 21.94 -5.77
N SER A 121 -1.86 22.20 -6.99
CA SER A 121 -1.67 21.19 -8.06
C SER A 121 -0.21 20.92 -8.38
N ASN A 122 0.66 21.83 -8.04
CA ASN A 122 2.09 21.75 -8.37
C ASN A 122 2.95 22.47 -7.31
N GLU A 123 4.26 22.44 -7.49
CA GLU A 123 5.25 23.02 -6.57
C GLU A 123 5.13 24.55 -6.39
N GLN A 124 4.53 25.26 -7.35
CA GLN A 124 4.36 26.72 -7.29
C GLN A 124 3.29 27.13 -6.29
N ASP A 125 2.40 26.21 -5.94
CA ASP A 125 1.36 26.40 -4.92
C ASP A 125 1.89 26.18 -3.50
N ASN A 126 3.16 25.74 -3.34
CA ASN A 126 3.78 25.55 -2.05
C ASN A 126 3.98 26.86 -1.31
N VAL A 127 3.67 26.88 -0.02
CA VAL A 127 3.89 28.03 0.86
C VAL A 127 5.18 27.82 1.64
N GLU A 128 6.10 28.79 1.56
CA GLU A 128 7.33 28.77 2.35
C GLU A 128 6.96 28.96 3.84
N ILE A 129 7.22 27.94 4.66
CA ILE A 129 6.92 27.94 6.09
C ILE A 129 8.06 28.58 6.88
N TYR A 130 9.31 28.30 6.49
CA TYR A 130 10.49 28.75 7.20
C TYR A 130 11.69 28.85 6.26
N LYS A 131 12.49 29.90 6.45
CA LYS A 131 13.74 30.11 5.75
C LYS A 131 14.87 30.28 6.76
N TRP A 132 15.94 29.54 6.59
CA TRP A 132 17.12 29.61 7.44
C TRP A 132 18.35 30.00 6.65
N GLY A 133 19.13 30.90 7.22
CA GLY A 133 20.41 31.33 6.64
C GLY A 133 20.28 32.28 5.45
N VAL A 134 21.42 32.70 4.98
CA VAL A 134 21.58 33.58 3.81
C VAL A 134 22.45 32.86 2.79
N ILE A 135 21.99 32.77 1.55
CA ILE A 135 22.76 32.20 0.47
C ILE A 135 23.79 33.24 0.02
N GLU A 136 25.05 32.99 0.36
CA GLU A 136 26.15 33.82 -0.10
C GLU A 136 26.33 33.69 -1.62
N LYS A 137 26.42 34.83 -2.30
CA LYS A 137 26.75 34.87 -3.72
C LYS A 137 28.24 34.45 -3.88
N LYS A 138 28.49 33.39 -4.59
CA LYS A 138 29.86 32.97 -4.90
C LYS A 138 30.39 33.75 -6.07
N THR A 139 31.72 33.96 -6.11
CA THR A 139 32.42 34.66 -7.18
C THR A 139 32.67 33.81 -8.42
N PHE A 140 32.31 32.55 -8.40
CA PHE A 140 32.50 31.60 -9.48
C PHE A 140 31.16 30.95 -9.90
N THR A 141 31.11 30.50 -11.16
CA THR A 141 29.95 29.75 -11.68
C THR A 141 29.96 28.31 -11.15
N HIS A 142 28.89 27.90 -10.50
CA HIS A 142 28.73 26.53 -10.05
C HIS A 142 28.54 25.58 -11.23
N LYS A 143 29.20 24.44 -11.15
CA LYS A 143 29.02 23.34 -12.10
C LYS A 143 28.01 22.35 -11.52
N HIS A 144 27.16 21.78 -12.38
CA HIS A 144 26.35 20.65 -12.01
C HIS A 144 27.20 19.40 -11.80
N HIS A 145 26.73 18.45 -11.00
CA HIS A 145 27.49 17.22 -10.72
C HIS A 145 27.84 16.41 -11.99
N PHE A 146 27.01 16.47 -13.02
CA PHE A 146 27.27 15.81 -14.31
C PHE A 146 28.30 16.55 -15.19
N GLU A 147 28.64 17.79 -14.86
CA GLU A 147 29.70 18.56 -15.52
C GLU A 147 31.07 18.34 -14.87
N VAL A 148 31.11 17.59 -13.76
CA VAL A 148 32.37 17.19 -13.10
C VAL A 148 33.07 16.19 -14.02
N PRO A 149 34.35 16.43 -14.40
CA PRO A 149 35.06 15.55 -15.31
C PRO A 149 35.10 14.10 -14.84
N ALA A 150 35.00 13.16 -15.77
CA ALA A 150 35.14 11.74 -15.49
C ALA A 150 36.46 11.37 -14.81
N ALA A 151 37.54 12.18 -15.08
CA ALA A 151 38.82 12.07 -14.40
C ALA A 151 38.75 12.25 -12.88
N MET A 152 37.69 12.90 -12.37
CA MET A 152 37.42 13.01 -10.93
C MET A 152 36.64 11.81 -10.37
N GLY A 153 36.35 10.81 -11.21
CA GLY A 153 35.76 9.55 -10.78
C GLY A 153 34.25 9.41 -10.94
N LEU A 154 33.58 10.35 -11.66
CA LEU A 154 32.19 10.23 -12.08
C LEU A 154 32.10 9.88 -13.56
N ASP A 155 31.64 8.66 -13.88
CA ASP A 155 31.49 8.21 -15.27
C ASP A 155 30.03 7.88 -15.58
N PHE A 156 29.34 8.84 -16.16
CA PHE A 156 27.95 8.69 -16.61
C PHE A 156 27.85 7.99 -17.95
N LYS A 157 28.88 8.12 -18.81
CA LYS A 157 28.87 7.55 -20.17
C LYS A 157 28.92 6.02 -20.13
N SER A 158 29.82 5.46 -19.34
CA SER A 158 29.88 4.00 -19.14
C SER A 158 28.69 3.47 -18.36
N ALA A 159 28.20 4.20 -17.33
CA ALA A 159 27.01 3.84 -16.59
C ALA A 159 25.78 3.75 -17.50
N ALA A 160 25.60 4.70 -18.42
CA ALA A 160 24.50 4.69 -19.36
C ALA A 160 24.47 3.45 -20.27
N LYS A 161 25.67 2.93 -20.64
CA LYS A 161 25.79 1.70 -21.44
C LYS A 161 25.40 0.44 -20.63
N ILE A 162 25.65 0.43 -19.31
CA ILE A 162 25.43 -0.71 -18.44
C ILE A 162 23.96 -0.73 -17.93
N SER A 163 23.45 0.42 -17.49
CA SER A 163 22.21 0.48 -16.71
C SER A 163 21.21 1.56 -17.16
N GLY A 164 21.60 2.44 -18.11
CA GLY A 164 20.74 3.52 -18.61
C GLY A 164 21.17 4.92 -18.15
N SER A 165 20.44 5.95 -18.62
CA SER A 165 20.86 7.36 -18.57
C SER A 165 20.86 8.02 -17.18
N ARG A 166 20.29 7.38 -16.17
CA ARG A 166 20.18 7.95 -14.79
C ARG A 166 21.08 7.27 -13.78
N PHE A 167 22.08 6.53 -14.25
CA PHE A 167 23.06 5.84 -13.41
C PHE A 167 24.42 6.51 -13.50
N SER A 168 25.25 6.31 -12.49
CA SER A 168 26.63 6.77 -12.43
C SER A 168 27.55 5.64 -11.98
N ILE A 169 28.77 5.62 -12.53
CA ILE A 169 29.86 4.81 -11.99
C ILE A 169 30.76 5.72 -11.18
N LEU A 170 31.09 5.30 -9.97
CA LEU A 170 31.99 6.00 -9.07
C LEU A 170 33.35 5.30 -9.09
N GLN A 171 34.45 6.04 -9.28
CA GLN A 171 35.79 5.50 -9.34
C GLN A 171 36.77 6.27 -8.45
N GLY A 172 37.82 5.62 -8.00
CA GLY A 172 38.93 6.26 -7.25
C GLY A 172 38.45 6.98 -6.00
N GLY A 173 38.88 8.22 -5.81
CA GLY A 173 38.59 9.04 -4.64
C GLY A 173 37.09 9.27 -4.36
N ILE A 174 36.28 9.44 -5.41
CA ILE A 174 34.83 9.61 -5.26
C ILE A 174 34.18 8.32 -4.75
N ALA A 175 34.62 7.15 -5.22
CA ALA A 175 34.12 5.88 -4.71
C ALA A 175 34.49 5.68 -3.22
N THR A 176 35.70 6.07 -2.84
CA THR A 176 36.16 6.06 -1.44
C THR A 176 35.33 7.03 -0.58
N LEU A 177 35.12 8.25 -1.06
CA LEU A 177 34.30 9.25 -0.38
C LEU A 177 32.84 8.79 -0.21
N HIS A 178 32.24 8.22 -1.23
CA HIS A 178 30.89 7.66 -1.17
C HIS A 178 30.77 6.61 -0.06
N ARG A 179 31.72 5.68 0.01
CA ARG A 179 31.75 4.66 1.07
C ARG A 179 31.93 5.29 2.46
N ALA A 180 32.84 6.27 2.57
CA ALA A 180 33.08 6.96 3.85
C ALA A 180 31.83 7.71 4.34
N ILE A 181 31.11 8.40 3.44
CA ILE A 181 29.86 9.10 3.77
C ILE A 181 28.78 8.09 4.19
N SER A 182 28.66 6.97 3.48
CA SER A 182 27.70 5.91 3.82
C SER A 182 27.95 5.37 5.25
N GLN A 183 29.22 5.09 5.57
CA GLN A 183 29.60 4.64 6.90
C GLN A 183 29.32 5.71 7.97
N PHE A 184 29.68 6.96 7.69
CA PHE A 184 29.41 8.08 8.60
C PHE A 184 27.91 8.21 8.93
N MET A 185 27.03 8.09 7.91
CA MET A 185 25.58 8.15 8.14
C MET A 185 25.08 7.00 9.00
N ILE A 186 25.58 5.76 8.77
CA ILE A 186 25.23 4.60 9.59
C ILE A 186 25.66 4.81 11.04
N ASP A 187 26.93 5.19 11.26
CA ASP A 187 27.48 5.40 12.59
C ASP A 187 26.72 6.50 13.34
N LYS A 188 26.39 7.61 12.65
CA LYS A 188 25.62 8.71 13.24
C LYS A 188 24.22 8.26 13.70
N HIS A 189 23.53 7.46 12.88
CA HIS A 189 22.23 6.93 13.26
C HIS A 189 22.29 5.95 14.43
N ILE A 190 23.32 5.12 14.51
CA ILE A 190 23.53 4.20 15.63
C ILE A 190 23.90 4.98 16.90
N ILE A 191 24.89 5.88 16.81
CA ILE A 191 25.49 6.53 17.98
C ILE A 191 24.58 7.63 18.50
N ASP A 192 24.17 8.58 17.63
CA ASP A 192 23.44 9.78 18.07
C ASP A 192 21.94 9.49 18.22
N HIS A 193 21.35 8.77 17.27
CA HIS A 193 19.91 8.52 17.24
C HIS A 193 19.52 7.20 17.93
N LYS A 194 20.49 6.40 18.40
CA LYS A 194 20.25 5.12 19.10
C LYS A 194 19.42 4.13 18.27
N LEU A 195 19.52 4.19 16.95
CA LEU A 195 18.87 3.21 16.07
C LEU A 195 19.66 1.90 16.08
N LYS A 196 18.95 0.80 15.86
CA LYS A 196 19.55 -0.53 15.75
C LYS A 196 19.90 -0.82 14.30
N GLU A 197 21.17 -1.10 14.01
CA GLU A 197 21.57 -1.60 12.69
C GLU A 197 21.02 -3.00 12.45
N VAL A 198 20.45 -3.21 11.26
CA VAL A 198 19.91 -4.50 10.84
C VAL A 198 20.33 -4.77 9.40
N SER A 199 20.95 -5.92 9.18
CA SER A 199 21.22 -6.43 7.84
C SER A 199 20.09 -7.37 7.41
N VAL A 200 19.43 -7.04 6.32
CA VAL A 200 18.30 -7.81 5.79
C VAL A 200 18.65 -8.46 4.45
N PRO A 201 17.96 -9.55 4.05
CA PRO A 201 18.12 -10.12 2.71
C PRO A 201 17.84 -9.09 1.61
N VAL A 202 18.71 -9.05 0.59
CA VAL A 202 18.54 -8.16 -0.57
C VAL A 202 17.41 -8.66 -1.47
N LEU A 203 17.23 -9.98 -1.57
CA LEU A 203 16.15 -10.59 -2.34
C LEU A 203 14.95 -10.82 -1.42
N VAL A 204 13.84 -10.22 -1.77
CA VAL A 204 12.59 -10.32 -1.01
C VAL A 204 11.46 -10.81 -1.92
N LYS A 205 10.39 -11.32 -1.31
CA LYS A 205 9.19 -11.70 -2.05
C LYS A 205 8.48 -10.47 -2.59
N GLU A 206 7.80 -10.60 -3.74
CA GLU A 206 7.05 -9.54 -4.40
C GLU A 206 6.06 -8.82 -3.44
N GLU A 207 5.37 -9.60 -2.62
CA GLU A 207 4.41 -9.07 -1.63
C GLU A 207 5.02 -8.13 -0.57
N ILE A 208 6.35 -8.22 -0.35
CA ILE A 208 7.07 -7.35 0.59
C ILE A 208 7.42 -6.02 -0.05
N MET A 209 7.67 -6.00 -1.37
CA MET A 209 7.95 -4.78 -2.14
C MET A 209 6.70 -3.95 -2.38
N TYR A 210 5.52 -4.53 -2.13
CA TYR A 210 4.27 -3.84 -2.33
C TYR A 210 4.04 -2.77 -1.25
N GLY A 211 3.95 -1.51 -1.66
CA GLY A 211 3.69 -0.38 -0.77
C GLY A 211 4.93 0.26 -0.11
N THR A 212 6.14 -0.05 -0.59
CA THR A 212 7.40 0.60 -0.18
C THR A 212 7.86 1.66 -1.19
#